data_d03f5cdde0682d35cda042ed01d2ca39
#
_entry.id   d03f5cdde0682d35cda042ed01d2ca39
#
_cell.length_a   1.000
_cell.length_b   1.000
_cell.length_c   1.000
_cell.angle_alpha   90.00
_cell.angle_beta   90.00
_cell.angle_gamma   90.00
#
_symmetry.space_group_name_H-M   'P 1'
#
loop_
_entity.id
_entity.type
_entity.pdbx_description
1 polymer ?
#
loop_
_entity_poly.entity_id
_entity_poly.type
_entity_poly.pdbx_seq_one_letter_code
_entity_poly.pdbx_strand_id
1 'polypeptide(L)'
;HPAARGGLVGAMCGATVVKNEITAHAVGTTFLHPDVRTILEIGGQDSKIICVESGIAVDYAMNTLCAAGTGAFLSSQAHRLGVEVEEFGDIALTSKKPANIAARCTVFAESDLVHKIQVATRARTSSPACAARWPRTT
;
A
#
# COMPACT_ATOMS: atom_id res chain seq x y z
N HIS A 1 -0.48 -19.15 -10.56
CA HIS A 1 -1.36 -19.03 -9.39
C HIS A 1 -0.49 -18.88 -8.13
N PRO A 2 -0.75 -17.97 -7.18
CA PRO A 2 0.07 -17.75 -5.98
C PRO A 2 0.30 -19.03 -5.16
N ALA A 3 -0.72 -19.87 -5.03
CA ALA A 3 -0.64 -21.15 -4.33
C ALA A 3 0.39 -22.15 -4.93
N ALA A 4 0.62 -22.09 -6.24
CA ALA A 4 1.61 -22.95 -6.90
C ALA A 4 3.04 -22.51 -6.58
N ARG A 5 3.28 -21.21 -6.42
CA ARG A 5 4.60 -20.66 -6.05
C ARG A 5 4.96 -20.99 -4.60
N GLY A 6 4.00 -20.92 -3.68
CA GLY A 6 4.20 -21.29 -2.28
C GLY A 6 4.61 -22.76 -2.11
N GLY A 7 3.99 -23.66 -2.85
CA GLY A 7 4.35 -25.09 -2.84
C GLY A 7 5.77 -25.34 -3.34
N LEU A 8 6.19 -24.69 -4.43
CA LEU A 8 7.55 -24.83 -4.98
C LEU A 8 8.60 -24.28 -4.02
N VAL A 9 8.40 -23.09 -3.50
CA VAL A 9 9.32 -22.48 -2.52
C VAL A 9 9.38 -23.31 -1.25
N GLY A 10 8.25 -23.81 -0.76
CA GLY A 10 8.21 -24.71 0.40
C GLY A 10 9.05 -25.96 0.17
N ALA A 11 8.94 -26.60 -0.98
CA ALA A 11 9.76 -27.76 -1.32
C ALA A 11 11.26 -27.44 -1.37
N MET A 12 11.63 -26.29 -1.97
CA MET A 12 13.03 -25.84 -2.05
C MET A 12 13.63 -25.52 -0.67
N CYS A 13 12.84 -24.98 0.24
CA CYS A 13 13.27 -24.63 1.60
C CYS A 13 13.14 -25.78 2.60
N GLY A 14 12.69 -26.98 2.17
CA GLY A 14 12.47 -28.11 3.08
C GLY A 14 11.35 -27.88 4.09
N ALA A 15 10.35 -27.07 3.76
CA ALA A 15 9.24 -26.78 4.64
C ALA A 15 8.40 -28.03 4.90
N THR A 16 8.13 -28.33 6.17
CA THR A 16 7.29 -29.47 6.57
C THR A 16 5.81 -29.23 6.33
N VAL A 17 5.39 -27.96 6.30
CA VAL A 17 3.99 -27.56 6.10
C VAL A 17 3.93 -26.29 5.24
N VAL A 18 3.02 -26.30 4.28
CA VAL A 18 2.65 -25.10 3.49
C VAL A 18 1.19 -24.76 3.79
N LYS A 19 0.92 -23.55 4.24
CA LYS A 19 -0.42 -23.07 4.58
C LYS A 19 -0.88 -21.99 3.59
N ASN A 20 -2.20 -21.82 3.50
CA ASN A 20 -2.79 -20.73 2.75
C ASN A 20 -2.44 -19.39 3.44
N GLU A 21 -2.14 -18.38 2.65
CA GLU A 21 -1.79 -17.04 3.09
C GLU A 21 -2.86 -16.39 3.98
N ILE A 22 -4.15 -16.51 3.61
CA ILE A 22 -5.27 -15.98 4.39
C ILE A 22 -5.28 -16.58 5.81
N THR A 23 -5.13 -17.90 5.90
CA THR A 23 -5.05 -18.60 7.17
C THR A 23 -3.84 -18.15 7.98
N ALA A 24 -2.69 -17.97 7.33
CA ALA A 24 -1.46 -17.55 8.01
C ALA A 24 -1.62 -16.13 8.58
N HIS A 25 -2.21 -15.21 7.83
CA HIS A 25 -2.51 -13.86 8.31
C HIS A 25 -3.49 -13.87 9.49
N ALA A 26 -4.58 -14.64 9.40
CA ALA A 26 -5.56 -14.75 10.48
C ALA A 26 -4.92 -15.28 11.77
N VAL A 27 -4.22 -16.39 11.69
CA VAL A 27 -3.58 -17.02 12.86
C VAL A 27 -2.48 -16.14 13.44
N GLY A 28 -1.58 -15.60 12.59
CA GLY A 28 -0.48 -14.76 13.06
C GLY A 28 -0.96 -13.46 13.70
N THR A 29 -1.96 -12.82 13.13
CA THR A 29 -2.50 -11.57 13.68
C THR A 29 -3.26 -11.82 14.98
N THR A 30 -4.08 -12.86 15.06
CA THR A 30 -4.81 -13.16 16.29
C THR A 30 -3.93 -13.68 17.41
N PHE A 31 -2.78 -14.27 17.10
CA PHE A 31 -1.78 -14.62 18.12
C PHE A 31 -1.22 -13.36 18.80
N LEU A 32 -0.98 -12.29 18.06
CA LEU A 32 -0.47 -11.02 18.61
C LEU A 32 -1.58 -10.13 19.15
N HIS A 33 -2.76 -10.17 18.53
CA HIS A 33 -3.92 -9.31 18.82
C HIS A 33 -5.19 -10.17 18.89
N PRO A 34 -5.48 -10.80 20.04
CA PRO A 34 -6.60 -11.76 20.16
C PRO A 34 -8.00 -11.18 19.85
N ASP A 35 -8.15 -9.87 20.05
CA ASP A 35 -9.45 -9.18 19.87
C ASP A 35 -9.70 -8.71 18.44
N VAL A 36 -8.76 -8.96 17.52
CA VAL A 36 -8.92 -8.52 16.13
C VAL A 36 -10.10 -9.23 15.48
N ARG A 37 -10.92 -8.44 14.71
CA ARG A 37 -12.06 -8.94 13.95
C ARG A 37 -11.89 -8.73 12.45
N THR A 38 -11.06 -7.78 12.07
CA THR A 38 -10.81 -7.45 10.67
C THR A 38 -9.34 -7.18 10.47
N ILE A 39 -8.75 -7.79 9.45
CA ILE A 39 -7.38 -7.58 9.03
C ILE A 39 -7.42 -6.91 7.65
N LEU A 40 -6.77 -5.76 7.53
CA LEU A 40 -6.48 -5.14 6.24
C LEU A 40 -5.01 -5.40 5.93
N GLU A 41 -4.76 -6.26 4.96
CA GLU A 41 -3.42 -6.60 4.48
C GLU A 41 -3.17 -5.85 3.17
N ILE A 42 -2.04 -5.15 3.09
CA ILE A 42 -1.60 -4.44 1.90
C ILE A 42 -0.24 -5.03 1.51
N GLY A 43 -0.27 -5.92 0.54
CA GLY A 43 0.91 -6.56 -0.02
C GLY A 43 1.59 -5.70 -1.08
N GLY A 44 2.64 -6.25 -1.70
CA GLY A 44 3.37 -5.56 -2.77
C GLY A 44 2.56 -5.37 -4.05
N GLN A 45 1.68 -6.33 -4.40
CA GLN A 45 0.92 -6.31 -5.65
C GLN A 45 -0.58 -6.57 -5.48
N ASP A 46 -1.00 -6.95 -4.30
CA ASP A 46 -2.40 -7.18 -3.95
C ASP A 46 -2.74 -6.56 -2.60
N SER A 47 -4.01 -6.52 -2.28
CA SER A 47 -4.52 -6.14 -0.98
C SER A 47 -5.71 -7.00 -0.62
N LYS A 48 -5.87 -7.28 0.66
CA LYS A 48 -6.90 -8.17 1.18
C LYS A 48 -7.55 -7.57 2.40
N ILE A 49 -8.84 -7.82 2.54
CA ILE A 49 -9.56 -7.66 3.78
C ILE A 49 -9.99 -9.04 4.25
N ILE A 50 -9.69 -9.39 5.49
CA ILE A 50 -9.97 -10.70 6.08
C ILE A 50 -10.83 -10.48 7.32
N CYS A 51 -12.01 -11.07 7.35
CA CYS A 51 -12.87 -11.09 8.53
C CYS A 51 -12.50 -12.29 9.40
N VAL A 52 -12.33 -12.05 10.71
CA VAL A 52 -11.87 -13.04 11.67
C VAL A 52 -12.88 -13.22 12.79
N GLU A 53 -13.23 -14.44 13.09
CA GLU A 53 -14.03 -14.83 14.26
C GLU A 53 -13.33 -15.94 15.03
N SER A 54 -13.12 -15.73 16.31
CA SER A 54 -12.45 -16.69 17.20
C SER A 54 -11.09 -17.19 16.66
N GLY A 55 -10.33 -16.30 16.02
CA GLY A 55 -9.01 -16.64 15.46
C GLY A 55 -9.03 -17.34 14.10
N ILE A 56 -10.20 -17.50 13.51
CA ILE A 56 -10.39 -18.18 12.22
C ILE A 56 -10.88 -17.16 11.17
N ALA A 57 -10.29 -17.20 9.99
CA ALA A 57 -10.80 -16.43 8.85
C ALA A 57 -12.15 -17.01 8.40
N VAL A 58 -13.22 -16.22 8.53
CA VAL A 58 -14.57 -16.62 8.15
C VAL A 58 -14.99 -16.10 6.78
N ASP A 59 -14.42 -14.95 6.37
CA ASP A 59 -14.63 -14.34 5.06
C ASP A 59 -13.43 -13.53 4.64
N TYR A 60 -13.26 -13.34 3.33
CA TYR A 60 -12.22 -12.46 2.81
C TYR A 60 -12.58 -11.91 1.43
N ALA A 61 -12.10 -10.72 1.14
CA ALA A 61 -12.08 -10.14 -0.19
C ALA A 61 -10.66 -9.75 -0.58
N MET A 62 -10.32 -9.93 -1.85
CA MET A 62 -8.97 -9.68 -2.37
C MET A 62 -9.06 -8.86 -3.65
N ASN A 63 -8.22 -7.83 -3.75
CA ASN A 63 -7.99 -7.10 -4.98
C ASN A 63 -6.74 -7.66 -5.68
N THR A 64 -6.92 -8.42 -6.75
CA THR A 64 -5.84 -9.05 -7.52
C THR A 64 -5.63 -8.44 -8.90
N LEU A 65 -6.51 -7.54 -9.32
CA LEU A 65 -6.54 -7.04 -10.70
C LEU A 65 -5.88 -5.66 -10.88
N CYS A 66 -5.63 -4.96 -9.79
CA CYS A 66 -5.10 -3.60 -9.85
C CYS A 66 -4.15 -3.33 -8.69
N ALA A 67 -2.94 -2.89 -9.00
CA ALA A 67 -1.94 -2.52 -7.99
C ALA A 67 -2.24 -1.20 -7.26
N ALA A 68 -3.34 -0.50 -7.58
CA ALA A 68 -3.75 0.74 -6.89
C ALA A 68 -3.99 0.46 -5.40
N GLY A 69 -3.32 1.22 -4.54
CA GLY A 69 -3.38 1.03 -3.09
C GLY A 69 -2.53 -0.13 -2.56
N THR A 70 -1.68 -0.72 -3.39
CA THR A 70 -0.70 -1.73 -2.96
C THR A 70 0.65 -1.11 -2.65
N GLY A 71 1.51 -1.87 -1.96
CA GLY A 71 2.84 -1.42 -1.56
C GLY A 71 3.71 -1.01 -2.75
N ALA A 72 3.67 -1.75 -3.86
CA ALA A 72 4.44 -1.43 -5.06
C ALA A 72 4.05 -0.07 -5.66
N PHE A 73 2.75 0.25 -5.68
CA PHE A 73 2.28 1.57 -6.12
C PHE A 73 2.74 2.66 -5.15
N LEU A 74 2.58 2.46 -3.84
CA LEU A 74 3.00 3.44 -2.83
C LEU A 74 4.50 3.71 -2.88
N SER A 75 5.34 2.66 -2.97
CA SER A 75 6.79 2.80 -3.12
C SER A 75 7.18 3.54 -4.40
N SER A 76 6.52 3.25 -5.52
CA SER A 76 6.73 3.96 -6.78
C SER A 76 6.39 5.45 -6.67
N GLN A 77 5.29 5.80 -5.98
CA GLN A 77 4.91 7.19 -5.80
C GLN A 77 5.81 7.92 -4.79
N ALA A 78 6.23 7.27 -3.71
CA ALA A 78 7.19 7.82 -2.76
C ALA A 78 8.53 8.16 -3.45
N HIS A 79 9.07 7.23 -4.23
CA HIS A 79 10.27 7.44 -5.03
C HIS A 79 10.11 8.62 -6.01
N ARG A 80 8.97 8.72 -6.70
CA ARG A 80 8.68 9.84 -7.61
C ARG A 80 8.64 11.19 -6.90
N LEU A 81 8.18 11.22 -5.66
CA LEU A 81 8.11 12.41 -4.81
C LEU A 81 9.46 12.72 -4.13
N GLY A 82 10.45 11.84 -4.24
CA GLY A 82 11.76 11.98 -3.61
C GLY A 82 11.72 11.80 -2.10
N VAL A 83 10.83 10.95 -1.61
CA VAL A 83 10.68 10.59 -0.18
C VAL A 83 10.82 9.09 0.01
N GLU A 84 11.27 8.66 1.18
CA GLU A 84 11.28 7.25 1.54
C GLU A 84 9.86 6.76 1.84
N VAL A 85 9.58 5.50 1.50
CA VAL A 85 8.23 4.94 1.67
C VAL A 85 7.82 4.85 3.14
N GLU A 86 8.76 4.69 4.03
CA GLU A 86 8.57 4.67 5.48
C GLU A 86 8.07 6.01 6.03
N GLU A 87 8.51 7.12 5.42
CA GLU A 87 8.10 8.48 5.81
C GLU A 87 6.78 8.92 5.17
N PHE A 88 6.32 8.16 4.16
CA PHE A 88 5.17 8.54 3.34
C PHE A 88 3.88 8.66 4.15
N GLY A 89 3.70 7.78 5.15
CA GLY A 89 2.56 7.82 6.08
C GLY A 89 2.56 9.08 6.95
N ASP A 90 3.69 9.40 7.55
CA ASP A 90 3.83 10.57 8.43
C ASP A 90 3.61 11.87 7.67
N ILE A 91 4.16 11.97 6.45
CA ILE A 91 3.92 13.11 5.56
C ILE A 91 2.41 13.23 5.23
N ALA A 92 1.74 12.12 4.94
CA ALA A 92 0.31 12.13 4.65
C ALA A 92 -0.54 12.64 5.83
N LEU A 93 -0.18 12.25 7.06
CA LEU A 93 -0.87 12.69 8.28
C LEU A 93 -0.73 14.20 8.54
N THR A 94 0.27 14.86 7.99
CA THR A 94 0.41 16.33 8.11
C THR A 94 -0.55 17.10 7.20
N SER A 95 -1.19 16.43 6.24
CA SER A 95 -2.05 17.08 5.25
C SER A 95 -3.38 17.50 5.85
N LYS A 96 -3.66 18.80 5.78
CA LYS A 96 -4.96 19.37 6.19
C LYS A 96 -6.03 19.29 5.08
N LYS A 97 -5.61 19.05 3.83
CA LYS A 97 -6.50 19.02 2.66
C LYS A 97 -6.00 17.97 1.68
N PRO A 98 -6.41 16.70 1.85
CA PRO A 98 -6.03 15.64 0.93
C PRO A 98 -6.58 15.90 -0.48
N ALA A 99 -5.80 15.58 -1.48
CA ALA A 99 -6.23 15.67 -2.87
C ALA A 99 -7.02 14.41 -3.26
N ASN A 100 -8.11 14.59 -4.02
CA ASN A 100 -8.82 13.48 -4.62
C ASN A 100 -7.99 12.90 -5.77
N ILE A 101 -7.76 11.60 -5.76
CA ILE A 101 -7.04 10.84 -6.77
C ILE A 101 -7.91 9.65 -7.16
N ALA A 102 -7.88 9.24 -8.43
CA ALA A 102 -8.60 8.07 -8.91
C ALA A 102 -8.19 6.81 -8.13
N ALA A 103 -9.17 6.09 -7.56
CA ALA A 103 -8.92 4.96 -6.68
C ALA A 103 -9.03 3.59 -7.36
N ARG A 104 -9.45 3.52 -8.64
CA ARG A 104 -9.73 2.25 -9.33
C ARG A 104 -8.57 1.69 -10.13
N CYS A 105 -7.75 2.55 -10.71
CA CYS A 105 -6.72 2.15 -11.67
C CYS A 105 -5.44 2.94 -11.40
N THR A 106 -4.31 2.26 -11.29
CA THR A 106 -2.99 2.88 -11.08
C THR A 106 -2.61 3.88 -12.16
N VAL A 107 -2.97 3.62 -13.42
CA VAL A 107 -2.67 4.54 -14.54
C VAL A 107 -3.39 5.87 -14.34
N PHE A 108 -4.66 5.84 -13.98
CA PHE A 108 -5.41 7.06 -13.71
C PHE A 108 -4.96 7.73 -12.41
N ALA A 109 -4.69 6.95 -11.36
CA ALA A 109 -4.16 7.48 -10.11
C ALA A 109 -2.82 8.19 -10.32
N GLU A 110 -1.93 7.61 -11.11
CA GLU A 110 -0.63 8.19 -11.44
C GLU A 110 -0.77 9.46 -12.28
N SER A 111 -1.64 9.45 -13.28
CA SER A 111 -1.93 10.64 -14.10
C SER A 111 -2.48 11.79 -13.27
N ASP A 112 -3.42 11.49 -12.36
CA ASP A 112 -3.98 12.48 -11.43
C ASP A 112 -2.90 13.03 -10.50
N LEU A 113 -2.04 12.16 -9.96
CA LEU A 113 -0.95 12.56 -9.08
C LEU A 113 0.00 13.52 -9.80
N VAL A 114 0.47 13.15 -11.00
CA VAL A 114 1.36 13.99 -11.81
C VAL A 114 0.72 15.35 -12.09
N HIS A 115 -0.54 15.35 -12.49
CA HIS A 115 -1.29 16.60 -12.74
C HIS A 115 -1.37 17.47 -11.47
N LYS A 116 -1.70 16.88 -10.32
CA LYS A 116 -1.79 17.61 -9.05
C LYS A 116 -0.45 18.21 -8.63
N ILE A 117 0.65 17.47 -8.80
CA ILE A 117 2.01 17.96 -8.52
C ILE A 117 2.33 19.15 -9.41
N GLN A 118 2.04 19.08 -10.72
CA GLN A 118 2.30 20.16 -11.66
C GLN A 118 1.50 21.42 -11.33
N VAL A 119 0.23 21.27 -10.98
CA VAL A 119 -0.63 22.41 -10.56
C VAL A 119 -0.11 23.02 -9.26
N ALA A 120 0.25 22.21 -8.28
CA ALA A 120 0.82 22.68 -7.01
C ALA A 120 2.16 23.42 -7.23
N THR A 121 3.02 22.88 -8.10
CA THR A 121 4.31 23.51 -8.45
C THR A 121 4.09 24.85 -9.13
N ARG A 122 3.16 24.95 -10.09
CA ARG A 122 2.81 26.22 -10.75
C ARG A 122 2.27 27.25 -9.77
N ALA A 123 1.37 26.85 -8.87
CA ALA A 123 0.83 27.74 -7.85
C ALA A 123 1.92 28.27 -6.90
N ARG A 124 2.96 27.48 -6.63
CA ARG A 124 4.10 27.87 -5.80
C ARG A 124 5.08 28.79 -6.52
N THR A 125 5.32 28.58 -7.80
CA THR A 125 6.20 29.44 -8.61
C THR A 125 5.56 30.79 -8.92
N SER A 126 4.23 30.89 -8.92
CA SER A 126 3.50 32.15 -9.11
C SER A 126 3.37 32.98 -7.83
N SER A 127 3.75 32.46 -6.65
CA SER A 127 3.76 33.20 -5.39
C SER A 127 5.20 33.45 -4.93
N PRO A 128 5.65 34.71 -4.88
CA PRO A 128 7.04 35.06 -4.51
C PRO A 128 7.42 34.64 -3.07
N ALA A 129 6.45 34.35 -2.21
CA ALA A 129 6.68 33.95 -0.83
C ALA A 129 7.00 32.45 -0.66
N CYS A 130 6.84 31.61 -1.66
CA CYS A 130 7.00 30.15 -1.58
C CYS A 130 8.28 29.59 -2.21
N ALA A 131 9.09 30.42 -2.86
CA ALA A 131 10.32 29.95 -3.54
C ALA A 131 11.43 29.47 -2.59
N ALA A 132 11.28 29.66 -1.28
CA ALA A 132 12.37 29.50 -0.31
C ALA A 132 12.36 28.14 0.44
N ARG A 133 11.48 27.19 0.18
CA ARG A 133 11.29 26.08 1.12
C ARG A 133 11.27 24.66 0.55
N TRP A 134 11.84 24.43 -0.62
CA TRP A 134 12.05 23.06 -1.10
C TRP A 134 13.53 22.84 -1.41
N PRO A 135 14.18 21.78 -0.88
CA PRO A 135 15.55 21.47 -1.28
C PRO A 135 15.57 21.15 -2.78
N ARG A 136 16.42 21.82 -3.51
CA ARG A 136 16.72 21.51 -4.90
C ARG A 136 17.53 20.23 -4.89
N THR A 137 16.93 19.13 -5.31
CA THR A 137 17.70 17.93 -5.64
C THR A 137 18.57 18.27 -6.86
N THR A 138 19.86 18.27 -6.64
CA THR A 138 20.90 18.29 -7.68
C THR A 138 20.98 16.92 -8.34
#